data_a9b8e9441c2f00faddc1300eddfa7780
#
_entry.id   a9b8e9441c2f00faddc1300eddfa7780
#
_cell.length_a   1.000
_cell.length_b   1.000
_cell.length_c   1.000
_cell.angle_alpha   90.00
_cell.angle_beta   90.00
_cell.angle_gamma   90.00
#
_symmetry.space_group_name_H-M   'P 1'
#
loop_
_entity.id
_entity.type
_entity.pdbx_description
1 polymer ?
#
loop_
_entity_poly.entity_id
_entity_poly.type
_entity_poly.pdbx_seq_one_letter_code
_entity_poly.pdbx_strand_id
1 'polypeptide(L)'
;MLAQLERRCSKCECCSSDIFDRAVSLLLKSYGDSADMDAVRKQAGEILGSLQTDGYVDDLRYASAFAREKSSITGWGPVKIRFALRRKNIGGNVIENALSEVDAGKSSEKLHRLLAAKWKTLSAPDGGMLPDAKYKLIKFALSRGYEYEEVKDAVEAVIRNGQS
;
A
#
# COMPACT_ATOMS: atom_id res chain seq x y z
N MET A 1 -19.94 7.01 20.25
CA MET A 1 -18.70 6.30 19.79
C MET A 1 -18.95 5.53 18.51
N LEU A 2 -19.84 4.53 18.50
CA LEU A 2 -20.15 3.71 17.32
C LEU A 2 -20.50 4.58 16.10
N ALA A 3 -21.50 5.46 16.20
CA ALA A 3 -21.89 6.38 15.14
C ALA A 3 -20.76 7.30 14.60
N GLN A 4 -19.71 7.54 15.38
CA GLN A 4 -18.54 8.29 14.93
C GLN A 4 -17.63 7.42 14.04
N LEU A 5 -17.48 6.15 14.38
CA LEU A 5 -16.70 5.18 13.58
C LEU A 5 -17.46 4.83 12.29
N GLU A 6 -18.77 4.63 12.35
CA GLU A 6 -19.62 4.42 11.17
C GLU A 6 -19.49 5.58 10.17
N ARG A 7 -19.61 6.81 10.65
CA ARG A 7 -19.44 8.02 9.80
C ARG A 7 -18.05 8.10 9.16
N ARG A 8 -17.01 7.63 9.86
CA ARG A 8 -15.66 7.58 9.30
C ARG A 8 -15.57 6.53 8.19
N CYS A 9 -16.03 5.31 8.47
CA CYS A 9 -15.97 4.21 7.51
C CYS A 9 -16.89 4.40 6.30
N SER A 10 -17.96 5.22 6.43
CA SER A 10 -18.79 5.61 5.31
C SER A 10 -18.13 6.58 4.33
N LYS A 11 -17.06 7.27 4.76
CA LYS A 11 -16.34 8.25 3.93
C LYS A 11 -15.09 7.68 3.26
N CYS A 12 -14.49 6.65 3.85
CA CYS A 12 -13.28 6.00 3.35
C CYS A 12 -13.24 4.56 3.83
N GLU A 13 -12.59 3.70 3.04
CA GLU A 13 -12.32 2.33 3.47
C GLU A 13 -11.43 2.32 4.71
N CYS A 14 -11.80 1.51 5.68
CA CYS A 14 -11.09 1.34 6.93
C CYS A 14 -10.72 -0.14 7.13
N CYS A 15 -9.51 -0.41 7.64
CA CYS A 15 -9.14 -1.75 8.04
C CYS A 15 -9.45 -2.03 9.51
N SER A 16 -9.60 -3.30 9.84
CA SER A 16 -9.93 -3.77 11.20
C SER A 16 -8.95 -3.27 12.24
N SER A 17 -7.64 -3.31 11.95
CA SER A 17 -6.59 -2.85 12.86
C SER A 17 -6.73 -1.35 13.22
N ASP A 18 -6.89 -0.48 12.22
CA ASP A 18 -7.02 0.96 12.46
C ASP A 18 -8.29 1.31 13.24
N ILE A 19 -9.38 0.60 13.00
CA ILE A 19 -10.65 0.80 13.71
C ILE A 19 -10.55 0.30 15.15
N PHE A 20 -9.92 -0.86 15.37
CA PHE A 20 -9.67 -1.37 16.71
C PHE A 20 -8.86 -0.39 17.55
N ASP A 21 -7.71 0.09 17.03
CA ASP A 21 -6.85 1.05 17.71
C ASP A 21 -7.58 2.37 17.98
N ARG A 22 -8.42 2.79 17.05
CA ARG A 22 -9.24 4.00 17.22
C ARG A 22 -10.30 3.81 18.30
N ALA A 23 -10.96 2.65 18.35
CA ALA A 23 -11.94 2.32 19.38
C ALA A 23 -11.28 2.30 20.77
N VAL A 24 -10.12 1.65 20.90
CA VAL A 24 -9.33 1.66 22.14
C VAL A 24 -9.02 3.10 22.59
N SER A 25 -8.53 3.93 21.66
CA SER A 25 -8.19 5.32 21.98
C SER A 25 -9.39 6.15 22.43
N LEU A 26 -10.57 5.92 21.87
CA LEU A 26 -11.81 6.61 22.26
C LEU A 26 -12.32 6.13 23.62
N LEU A 27 -12.22 4.83 23.89
CA LEU A 27 -12.61 4.23 25.18
C LEU A 27 -11.72 4.74 26.31
N LEU A 28 -10.40 4.77 26.10
CA LEU A 28 -9.45 5.30 27.09
C LEU A 28 -9.75 6.76 27.44
N LYS A 29 -10.09 7.58 26.44
CA LYS A 29 -10.51 8.98 26.69
C LYS A 29 -11.80 9.07 27.51
N SER A 30 -12.69 8.10 27.35
CA SER A 30 -13.96 8.07 28.08
C SER A 30 -13.82 7.61 29.52
N TYR A 31 -12.95 6.61 29.77
CA TYR A 31 -12.75 6.02 31.09
C TYR A 31 -11.71 6.75 31.97
N GLY A 32 -10.81 7.54 31.32
CA GLY A 32 -9.75 8.26 32.02
C GLY A 32 -8.76 7.33 32.72
N ASP A 33 -8.19 7.78 33.84
CA ASP A 33 -7.14 7.08 34.59
C ASP A 33 -7.58 5.77 35.26
N SER A 34 -8.88 5.49 35.33
CA SER A 34 -9.45 4.25 35.88
C SER A 34 -9.72 3.17 34.84
N ALA A 35 -9.19 3.30 33.63
CA ALA A 35 -9.43 2.35 32.57
C ALA A 35 -8.78 0.98 32.83
N ASP A 36 -9.58 -0.06 32.90
CA ASP A 36 -9.12 -1.45 32.81
C ASP A 36 -8.84 -1.79 31.34
N MET A 37 -7.58 -2.05 31.02
CA MET A 37 -7.12 -2.32 29.65
C MET A 37 -7.74 -3.57 29.03
N ASP A 38 -8.02 -4.60 29.83
CA ASP A 38 -8.64 -5.82 29.30
C ASP A 38 -10.11 -5.58 28.97
N ALA A 39 -10.83 -4.86 29.82
CA ALA A 39 -12.20 -4.42 29.54
C ALA A 39 -12.27 -3.50 28.31
N VAL A 40 -11.33 -2.55 28.18
CA VAL A 40 -11.23 -1.65 27.01
C VAL A 40 -11.02 -2.42 25.72
N ARG A 41 -10.08 -3.37 25.69
CA ARG A 41 -9.80 -4.19 24.50
C ARG A 41 -10.97 -5.08 24.13
N LYS A 42 -11.63 -5.69 25.13
CA LYS A 42 -12.84 -6.48 24.90
C LYS A 42 -13.94 -5.65 24.25
N GLN A 43 -14.22 -4.47 24.80
CA GLN A 43 -15.24 -3.58 24.27
C GLN A 43 -14.88 -3.04 22.88
N ALA A 44 -13.60 -2.73 22.63
CA ALA A 44 -13.14 -2.34 21.27
C ALA A 44 -13.35 -3.46 20.26
N GLY A 45 -13.13 -4.72 20.66
CA GLY A 45 -13.40 -5.90 19.83
C GLY A 45 -14.89 -6.07 19.51
N GLU A 46 -15.78 -5.84 20.48
CA GLU A 46 -17.24 -5.88 20.29
C GLU A 46 -17.70 -4.79 19.31
N ILE A 47 -17.18 -3.57 19.44
CA ILE A 47 -17.44 -2.45 18.54
C ILE A 47 -16.97 -2.80 17.11
N LEU A 48 -15.76 -3.32 16.96
CA LEU A 48 -15.23 -3.75 15.67
C LEU A 48 -16.11 -4.85 15.04
N GLY A 49 -16.49 -5.86 15.82
CA GLY A 49 -17.37 -6.94 15.35
C GLY A 49 -18.72 -6.43 14.85
N SER A 50 -19.31 -5.45 15.52
CA SER A 50 -20.54 -4.78 15.05
C SER A 50 -20.33 -4.10 13.70
N LEU A 51 -19.26 -3.30 13.57
CA LEU A 51 -18.93 -2.59 12.33
C LEU A 51 -18.62 -3.53 11.16
N GLN A 52 -18.05 -4.69 11.44
CA GLN A 52 -17.82 -5.73 10.43
C GLN A 52 -19.15 -6.39 10.01
N THR A 53 -20.00 -6.74 10.96
CA THR A 53 -21.34 -7.33 10.70
C THR A 53 -22.21 -6.39 9.88
N ASP A 54 -22.16 -5.10 10.17
CA ASP A 54 -22.92 -4.06 9.47
C ASP A 54 -22.26 -3.61 8.14
N GLY A 55 -21.13 -4.22 7.77
CA GLY A 55 -20.43 -3.96 6.50
C GLY A 55 -19.67 -2.65 6.43
N TYR A 56 -19.48 -1.94 7.54
CA TYR A 56 -18.67 -0.72 7.58
C TYR A 56 -17.17 -1.00 7.48
N VAL A 57 -16.71 -2.14 7.99
CA VAL A 57 -15.30 -2.56 7.98
C VAL A 57 -15.16 -3.89 7.26
N ASP A 58 -14.32 -3.91 6.24
CA ASP A 58 -14.01 -5.09 5.44
C ASP A 58 -12.55 -5.01 4.97
N ASP A 59 -11.71 -5.90 5.47
CA ASP A 59 -10.28 -5.90 5.19
C ASP A 59 -9.95 -6.24 3.73
N LEU A 60 -10.77 -7.06 3.06
CA LEU A 60 -10.57 -7.35 1.64
C LEU A 60 -10.89 -6.12 0.79
N ARG A 61 -12.02 -5.48 1.05
CA ARG A 61 -12.41 -4.25 0.34
C ARG A 61 -11.37 -3.13 0.56
N TYR A 62 -10.90 -2.96 1.81
CA TYR A 62 -9.82 -2.04 2.13
C TYR A 62 -8.53 -2.37 1.37
N ALA A 63 -8.07 -3.63 1.41
CA ALA A 63 -6.83 -4.05 0.77
C ALA A 63 -6.90 -3.89 -0.75
N SER A 64 -8.04 -4.22 -1.39
CA SER A 64 -8.26 -4.05 -2.83
C SER A 64 -8.23 -2.57 -3.24
N ALA A 65 -8.91 -1.70 -2.48
CA ALA A 65 -8.87 -0.26 -2.73
C ALA A 65 -7.46 0.31 -2.56
N PHE A 66 -6.76 -0.08 -1.50
CA PHE A 66 -5.39 0.32 -1.22
C PHE A 66 -4.43 -0.13 -2.33
N ALA A 67 -4.49 -1.40 -2.74
CA ALA A 67 -3.63 -1.94 -3.78
C ALA A 67 -3.83 -1.22 -5.12
N ARG A 68 -5.07 -1.00 -5.53
CA ARG A 68 -5.39 -0.24 -6.75
C ARG A 68 -4.88 1.19 -6.69
N GLU A 69 -5.12 1.92 -5.59
CA GLU A 69 -4.65 3.30 -5.44
C GLU A 69 -3.13 3.37 -5.48
N LYS A 70 -2.43 2.54 -4.70
CA LYS A 70 -0.97 2.59 -4.62
C LYS A 70 -0.28 2.17 -5.91
N SER A 71 -0.82 1.19 -6.61
CA SER A 71 -0.31 0.79 -7.92
C SER A 71 -0.54 1.87 -8.98
N SER A 72 -1.78 2.33 -9.14
CA SER A 72 -2.16 3.23 -10.25
C SER A 72 -1.69 4.67 -10.05
N ILE A 73 -1.85 5.24 -8.84
CA ILE A 73 -1.53 6.65 -8.56
C ILE A 73 -0.07 6.81 -8.18
N THR A 74 0.40 6.09 -7.15
CA THR A 74 1.74 6.29 -6.60
C THR A 74 2.82 5.44 -7.29
N GLY A 75 2.45 4.47 -8.12
CA GLY A 75 3.37 3.58 -8.81
C GLY A 75 4.15 2.67 -7.87
N TRP A 76 3.48 2.15 -6.84
CA TRP A 76 4.06 1.11 -5.98
C TRP A 76 3.94 -0.26 -6.64
N GLY A 77 5.00 -1.03 -6.55
CA GLY A 77 5.00 -2.44 -6.91
C GLY A 77 4.40 -3.34 -5.82
N PRO A 78 4.15 -4.62 -6.16
CA PRO A 78 3.45 -5.55 -5.28
C PRO A 78 4.17 -5.81 -3.95
N VAL A 79 5.50 -5.82 -3.93
CA VAL A 79 6.31 -6.04 -2.70
C VAL A 79 6.02 -4.95 -1.66
N LYS A 80 6.00 -3.69 -2.08
CA LYS A 80 5.76 -2.55 -1.19
C LYS A 80 4.32 -2.50 -0.70
N ILE A 81 3.36 -2.82 -1.57
CA ILE A 81 1.94 -2.91 -1.21
C ILE A 81 1.74 -4.02 -0.19
N ARG A 82 2.29 -5.22 -0.44
CA ARG A 82 2.24 -6.37 0.48
C ARG A 82 2.79 -6.01 1.86
N PHE A 83 3.95 -5.36 1.91
CA PHE A 83 4.56 -4.94 3.15
C PHE A 83 3.68 -3.93 3.92
N ALA A 84 3.11 -2.94 3.22
CA ALA A 84 2.25 -1.94 3.83
C ALA A 84 0.96 -2.55 4.42
N LEU A 85 0.33 -3.49 3.69
CA LEU A 85 -0.87 -4.19 4.16
C LEU A 85 -0.58 -5.13 5.33
N ARG A 86 0.58 -5.82 5.35
CA ARG A 86 1.02 -6.62 6.51
C ARG A 86 1.17 -5.76 7.76
N ARG A 87 1.69 -4.55 7.65
CA ARG A 87 1.77 -3.60 8.77
C ARG A 87 0.41 -3.15 9.31
N LYS A 88 -0.64 -3.33 8.54
CA LYS A 88 -2.04 -3.12 8.94
C LYS A 88 -2.69 -4.38 9.50
N ASN A 89 -1.89 -5.41 9.81
CA ASN A 89 -2.35 -6.72 10.29
C ASN A 89 -3.35 -7.42 9.37
N ILE A 90 -3.30 -7.13 8.07
CA ILE A 90 -4.13 -7.80 7.08
C ILE A 90 -3.55 -9.18 6.76
N GLY A 91 -4.39 -10.20 6.75
CA GLY A 91 -4.00 -11.58 6.49
C GLY A 91 -3.43 -11.81 5.10
N GLY A 92 -2.46 -12.75 4.97
CA GLY A 92 -1.77 -13.02 3.72
C GLY A 92 -2.70 -13.36 2.56
N ASN A 93 -3.70 -14.20 2.78
CA ASN A 93 -4.68 -14.56 1.74
C ASN A 93 -5.47 -13.35 1.24
N VAL A 94 -5.84 -12.42 2.13
CA VAL A 94 -6.53 -11.19 1.77
C VAL A 94 -5.63 -10.29 0.94
N ILE A 95 -4.35 -10.19 1.30
CA ILE A 95 -3.35 -9.42 0.56
C ILE A 95 -3.16 -9.98 -0.85
N GLU A 96 -2.97 -11.29 -1.00
CA GLU A 96 -2.77 -11.90 -2.32
C GLU A 96 -4.03 -11.78 -3.20
N ASN A 97 -5.23 -11.92 -2.63
CA ASN A 97 -6.47 -11.63 -3.34
C ASN A 97 -6.53 -10.17 -3.84
N ALA A 98 -6.23 -9.21 -2.97
CA ALA A 98 -6.20 -7.81 -3.35
C ALA A 98 -5.16 -7.49 -4.44
N LEU A 99 -3.97 -8.11 -4.37
CA LEU A 99 -2.93 -7.95 -5.39
C LEU A 99 -3.31 -8.59 -6.72
N SER A 100 -4.03 -9.72 -6.71
CA SER A 100 -4.50 -10.37 -7.94
C SER A 100 -5.50 -9.53 -8.74
N GLU A 101 -6.18 -8.57 -8.09
CA GLU A 101 -7.07 -7.62 -8.75
C GLU A 101 -6.31 -6.46 -9.45
N VAL A 102 -5.03 -6.27 -9.13
CA VAL A 102 -4.20 -5.25 -9.78
C VAL A 102 -3.80 -5.72 -11.17
N ASP A 103 -4.11 -4.93 -12.18
CA ASP A 103 -3.76 -5.20 -13.57
C ASP A 103 -2.22 -5.21 -13.74
N ALA A 104 -1.66 -6.39 -13.95
CA ALA A 104 -0.22 -6.59 -14.11
C ALA A 104 0.35 -5.82 -15.33
N GLY A 105 -0.41 -5.74 -16.42
CA GLY A 105 0.00 -4.99 -17.61
C GLY A 105 0.13 -3.50 -17.32
N LYS A 106 -0.87 -2.91 -16.66
CA LYS A 106 -0.82 -1.48 -16.25
C LYS A 106 0.27 -1.21 -15.21
N SER A 107 0.53 -2.16 -14.31
CA SER A 107 1.63 -2.05 -13.35
C SER A 107 2.98 -2.02 -14.06
N SER A 108 3.22 -2.91 -15.01
CA SER A 108 4.44 -2.96 -15.82
C SER A 108 4.61 -1.69 -16.68
N GLU A 109 3.57 -1.23 -17.35
CA GLU A 109 3.61 0.05 -18.09
C GLU A 109 3.94 1.23 -17.17
N LYS A 110 3.43 1.22 -15.94
CA LYS A 110 3.74 2.26 -14.95
C LYS A 110 5.20 2.21 -14.56
N LEU A 111 5.77 1.00 -14.32
CA LEU A 111 7.18 0.82 -14.07
C LEU A 111 8.05 1.39 -15.20
N HIS A 112 7.75 1.02 -16.44
CA HIS A 112 8.47 1.53 -17.60
C HIS A 112 8.43 3.07 -17.70
N ARG A 113 7.28 3.68 -17.48
CA ARG A 113 7.15 5.16 -17.46
C ARG A 113 7.97 5.81 -16.36
N LEU A 114 7.95 5.23 -15.17
CA LEU A 114 8.74 5.73 -14.03
C LEU A 114 10.25 5.62 -14.29
N LEU A 115 10.69 4.49 -14.85
CA LEU A 115 12.09 4.28 -15.22
C LEU A 115 12.53 5.21 -16.35
N ALA A 116 11.71 5.41 -17.39
CA ALA A 116 12.02 6.35 -18.48
C ALA A 116 12.13 7.80 -17.98
N ALA A 117 11.24 8.21 -17.08
CA ALA A 117 11.34 9.53 -16.46
C ALA A 117 12.60 9.67 -15.61
N LYS A 118 12.96 8.62 -14.85
CA LYS A 118 14.18 8.60 -14.04
C LYS A 118 15.43 8.57 -14.91
N TRP A 119 15.43 7.83 -16.02
CA TRP A 119 16.51 7.78 -17.00
C TRP A 119 16.89 9.18 -17.49
N LYS A 120 15.91 9.99 -17.88
CA LYS A 120 16.13 11.38 -18.32
C LYS A 120 16.90 12.24 -17.31
N THR A 121 16.82 11.91 -16.02
CA THR A 121 17.58 12.61 -14.98
C THR A 121 18.97 12.03 -14.75
N LEU A 122 19.28 10.89 -15.33
CA LEU A 122 20.54 10.14 -15.16
C LEU A 122 21.36 10.03 -16.45
N SER A 123 20.83 10.54 -17.58
CA SER A 123 21.56 10.64 -18.85
C SER A 123 22.33 11.94 -18.91
N ALA A 124 23.51 11.88 -19.52
CA ALA A 124 24.31 13.08 -19.79
C ALA A 124 23.69 13.91 -20.95
N PRO A 125 24.00 15.21 -21.07
CA PRO A 125 23.46 16.07 -22.14
C PRO A 125 23.79 15.60 -23.57
N ASP A 126 24.88 14.84 -23.71
CA ASP A 126 25.33 14.24 -24.98
C ASP A 126 24.64 12.88 -25.28
N GLY A 127 23.69 12.47 -24.47
CA GLY A 127 23.00 11.19 -24.59
C GLY A 127 23.75 9.99 -23.99
N GLY A 128 24.95 10.23 -23.43
CA GLY A 128 25.72 9.19 -22.74
C GLY A 128 25.09 8.75 -21.42
N MET A 129 25.44 7.55 -20.99
CA MET A 129 25.04 7.03 -19.67
C MET A 129 26.01 7.50 -18.60
N LEU A 130 25.49 8.18 -17.55
CA LEU A 130 26.30 8.51 -16.39
C LEU A 130 26.80 7.22 -15.70
N PRO A 131 27.99 7.24 -15.10
CA PRO A 131 28.45 6.15 -14.24
C PRO A 131 27.36 5.78 -13.22
N ASP A 132 27.17 4.49 -12.99
CA ASP A 132 26.17 3.96 -12.06
C ASP A 132 24.69 4.21 -12.41
N ALA A 133 24.36 4.74 -13.59
CA ALA A 133 22.96 5.00 -13.97
C ALA A 133 22.10 3.73 -13.93
N LYS A 134 22.60 2.60 -14.45
CA LYS A 134 21.90 1.31 -14.37
C LYS A 134 21.61 0.91 -12.92
N TYR A 135 22.61 1.02 -12.04
CA TYR A 135 22.43 0.71 -10.62
C TYR A 135 21.40 1.64 -9.95
N LYS A 136 21.45 2.93 -10.27
CA LYS A 136 20.49 3.93 -9.73
C LYS A 136 19.06 3.66 -10.19
N LEU A 137 18.85 3.20 -11.43
CA LEU A 137 17.54 2.80 -11.95
C LEU A 137 17.01 1.57 -11.22
N ILE A 138 17.84 0.53 -11.07
CA ILE A 138 17.47 -0.68 -10.34
C ILE A 138 17.09 -0.33 -8.90
N LYS A 139 17.94 0.39 -8.19
CA LYS A 139 17.69 0.81 -6.81
C LYS A 139 16.40 1.62 -6.68
N PHE A 140 16.13 2.53 -7.62
CA PHE A 140 14.90 3.31 -7.67
C PHE A 140 13.66 2.42 -7.81
N ALA A 141 13.65 1.48 -8.75
CA ALA A 141 12.50 0.59 -8.96
C ALA A 141 12.28 -0.39 -7.80
N LEU A 142 13.36 -0.94 -7.24
CA LEU A 142 13.28 -1.77 -6.03
C LEU A 142 12.71 -1.00 -4.83
N SER A 143 13.07 0.27 -4.67
CA SER A 143 12.52 1.14 -3.61
C SER A 143 11.02 1.42 -3.79
N ARG A 144 10.52 1.29 -5.03
CA ARG A 144 9.09 1.34 -5.35
C ARG A 144 8.37 0.02 -5.09
N GLY A 145 9.11 -1.06 -4.85
CA GLY A 145 8.59 -2.37 -4.48
C GLY A 145 8.23 -3.26 -5.66
N TYR A 146 8.88 -3.09 -6.80
CA TYR A 146 8.81 -4.04 -7.90
C TYR A 146 9.74 -5.22 -7.67
N GLU A 147 9.43 -6.37 -8.25
CA GLU A 147 10.26 -7.59 -8.16
C GLU A 147 11.55 -7.44 -8.97
N TYR A 148 12.64 -8.03 -8.49
CA TYR A 148 13.96 -7.85 -9.10
C TYR A 148 14.04 -8.26 -10.56
N GLU A 149 13.45 -9.40 -10.95
CA GLU A 149 13.47 -9.87 -12.33
C GLU A 149 12.71 -8.92 -13.27
N GLU A 150 11.54 -8.45 -12.86
CA GLU A 150 10.77 -7.45 -13.60
C GLU A 150 11.55 -6.12 -13.76
N VAL A 151 12.22 -5.69 -12.68
CA VAL A 151 13.03 -4.48 -12.68
C VAL A 151 14.22 -4.61 -13.62
N LYS A 152 14.91 -5.74 -13.61
CA LYS A 152 16.06 -5.99 -14.47
C LYS A 152 15.68 -5.86 -15.94
N ASP A 153 14.62 -6.54 -16.37
CA ASP A 153 14.14 -6.54 -17.75
C ASP A 153 13.68 -5.13 -18.18
N ALA A 154 12.93 -4.46 -17.32
CA ALA A 154 12.45 -3.11 -17.59
C ALA A 154 13.59 -2.09 -17.68
N VAL A 155 14.60 -2.17 -16.85
CA VAL A 155 15.78 -1.29 -16.89
C VAL A 155 16.58 -1.51 -18.16
N GLU A 156 16.79 -2.75 -18.58
CA GLU A 156 17.48 -3.06 -19.85
C GLU A 156 16.72 -2.53 -21.08
N ALA A 157 15.40 -2.64 -21.08
CA ALA A 157 14.56 -2.08 -22.12
C ALA A 157 14.65 -0.54 -22.18
N VAL A 158 14.61 0.14 -21.05
CA VAL A 158 14.70 1.62 -20.98
C VAL A 158 16.06 2.11 -21.41
N ILE A 159 17.15 1.46 -21.02
CA ILE A 159 18.52 1.84 -21.45
C ILE A 159 18.66 1.67 -22.96
N ARG A 160 18.21 0.56 -23.54
CA ARG A 160 18.27 0.27 -24.98
C ARG A 160 17.51 1.33 -25.79
N ASN A 161 16.32 1.68 -25.34
CA ASN A 161 15.48 2.67 -26.01
C ASN A 161 15.99 4.12 -25.84
N GLY A 162 16.72 4.39 -24.76
CA GLY A 162 17.29 5.71 -24.49
C GLY A 162 18.62 5.99 -25.20
N GLN A 163 19.25 4.97 -25.77
CA GLN A 163 20.49 5.08 -26.56
C GLN A 163 20.24 5.15 -28.08
N SER A 164 18.98 5.03 -28.49
CA SER A 164 18.54 5.13 -29.88
C SER A 164 18.05 6.53 -30.19
#